data_6b486003ba13d4a8f211db49195db0a1
#
_entry.id   6b486003ba13d4a8f211db49195db0a1
#
_cell.length_a   1.000
_cell.length_b   1.000
_cell.length_c   1.000
_cell.angle_alpha   90.00
_cell.angle_beta   90.00
_cell.angle_gamma   90.00
#
_symmetry.space_group_name_H-M   'P 1'
#
loop_
_entity.id
_entity.type
_entity.pdbx_description
1 polymer ?
#
loop_
_entity_poly.entity_id
_entity_poly.type
_entity_poly.pdbx_seq_one_letter_code
_entity_poly.pdbx_strand_id
1 'polypeptide(L)'
;MSAQRRDSGQASVELVAALPVLLLSVLVAAQLAVAGYALWSAAIAARAGSRSVAIGAEAAPAVRRALPPVLRRGSRISERHGVEVRVRVPRLLPIAPRLTVGAASRLSAEAGNG
;
A
#
# COMPACT_ATOMS: atom_id res chain seq x y z
N MET A 1 -24.75 43.37 -18.15
CA MET A 1 -23.28 43.29 -17.98
C MET A 1 -22.84 43.09 -16.51
N SER A 2 -23.45 43.77 -15.56
CA SER A 2 -23.12 43.58 -14.13
C SER A 2 -23.39 42.15 -13.61
N ALA A 3 -24.43 41.49 -14.12
CA ALA A 3 -24.76 40.11 -13.76
C ALA A 3 -23.65 39.11 -14.19
N GLN A 4 -23.09 39.29 -15.37
CA GLN A 4 -21.98 38.43 -15.85
C GLN A 4 -20.72 38.62 -15.03
N ARG A 5 -20.42 39.81 -14.57
CA ARG A 5 -19.28 40.07 -13.68
C ARG A 5 -19.44 39.41 -12.31
N ARG A 6 -20.66 39.42 -11.76
CA ARG A 6 -20.96 38.77 -10.50
C ARG A 6 -20.83 37.26 -10.63
N ASP A 7 -21.33 36.68 -11.72
CA ASP A 7 -21.21 35.24 -11.97
C ASP A 7 -19.77 34.83 -12.13
N SER A 8 -18.94 35.61 -12.83
CA SER A 8 -17.51 35.36 -12.97
C SER A 8 -16.78 35.42 -11.62
N GLY A 9 -17.13 36.42 -10.78
CA GLY A 9 -16.57 36.56 -9.43
C GLY A 9 -16.93 35.39 -8.54
N GLN A 10 -18.19 34.95 -8.56
CA GLN A 10 -18.66 33.78 -7.80
C GLN A 10 -17.96 32.51 -8.26
N ALA A 11 -17.86 32.27 -9.56
CA ALA A 11 -17.19 31.09 -10.11
C ALA A 11 -15.73 31.04 -9.70
N SER A 12 -15.02 32.19 -9.67
CA SER A 12 -13.63 32.27 -9.22
C SER A 12 -13.48 31.95 -7.73
N VAL A 13 -14.39 32.48 -6.90
CA VAL A 13 -14.40 32.21 -5.46
C VAL A 13 -14.70 30.74 -5.19
N GLU A 14 -15.69 30.18 -5.89
CA GLU A 14 -16.02 28.74 -5.77
C GLU A 14 -14.84 27.86 -6.19
N LEU A 15 -14.16 28.21 -7.28
CA LEU A 15 -13.00 27.47 -7.75
C LEU A 15 -11.87 27.52 -6.72
N VAL A 16 -11.57 28.71 -6.17
CA VAL A 16 -10.55 28.88 -5.15
C VAL A 16 -10.89 28.09 -3.89
N ALA A 17 -12.18 28.13 -3.48
CA ALA A 17 -12.64 27.37 -2.32
C ALA A 17 -12.62 25.86 -2.56
N ALA A 18 -12.82 25.42 -3.81
CA ALA A 18 -12.79 24.01 -4.17
C ALA A 18 -11.37 23.43 -4.28
N LEU A 19 -10.35 24.28 -4.56
CA LEU A 19 -8.98 23.82 -4.73
C LEU A 19 -8.42 23.03 -3.54
N PRO A 20 -8.54 23.46 -2.29
CA PRO A 20 -8.05 22.69 -1.15
C PRO A 20 -8.74 21.34 -1.02
N VAL A 21 -10.04 21.26 -1.28
CA VAL A 21 -10.80 20.01 -1.24
C VAL A 21 -10.34 19.07 -2.34
N LEU A 22 -10.15 19.60 -3.55
CA LEU A 22 -9.66 18.81 -4.68
C LEU A 22 -8.26 18.26 -4.41
N LEU A 23 -7.33 19.11 -3.93
CA LEU A 23 -5.98 18.69 -3.60
C LEU A 23 -5.97 17.61 -2.51
N LEU A 24 -6.80 17.80 -1.48
CA LEU A 24 -6.93 16.81 -0.41
C LEU A 24 -7.45 15.48 -0.96
N SER A 25 -8.44 15.53 -1.85
CA SER A 25 -9.01 14.33 -2.49
C SER A 25 -7.95 13.57 -3.29
N VAL A 26 -7.13 14.28 -4.05
CA VAL A 26 -6.03 13.69 -4.82
C VAL A 26 -5.00 13.04 -3.88
N LEU A 27 -4.66 13.72 -2.79
CA LEU A 27 -3.71 13.17 -1.80
C LEU A 27 -4.25 11.91 -1.13
N VAL A 28 -5.54 11.89 -0.77
CA VAL A 28 -6.19 10.70 -0.21
C VAL A 28 -6.18 9.56 -1.22
N ALA A 29 -6.54 9.83 -2.48
CA ALA A 29 -6.52 8.82 -3.54
C ALA A 29 -5.10 8.26 -3.75
N ALA A 30 -4.09 9.13 -3.74
CA ALA A 30 -2.69 8.72 -3.86
C ALA A 30 -2.27 7.84 -2.67
N GLN A 31 -2.67 8.20 -1.45
CA GLN A 31 -2.39 7.41 -0.25
C GLN A 31 -3.00 6.01 -0.35
N LEU A 32 -4.25 5.90 -0.82
CA LEU A 32 -4.91 4.61 -1.03
C LEU A 32 -4.22 3.79 -2.12
N ALA A 33 -3.77 4.42 -3.19
CA ALA A 33 -3.02 3.74 -4.25
C ALA A 33 -1.70 3.17 -3.73
N VAL A 34 -0.97 3.93 -2.91
CA VAL A 34 0.28 3.46 -2.28
C VAL A 34 0.00 2.30 -1.33
N ALA A 35 -1.08 2.39 -0.54
CA ALA A 35 -1.47 1.30 0.35
C ALA A 35 -1.81 0.01 -0.42
N GLY A 36 -2.56 0.13 -1.51
CA GLY A 36 -2.88 -1.00 -2.39
C GLY A 36 -1.64 -1.61 -3.03
N TYR A 37 -0.72 -0.79 -3.50
CA TYR A 37 0.55 -1.23 -4.03
C TYR A 37 1.40 -1.97 -2.99
N ALA A 38 1.46 -1.45 -1.77
CA ALA A 38 2.17 -2.09 -0.67
C ALA A 38 1.58 -3.47 -0.33
N LEU A 39 0.24 -3.57 -0.29
CA LEU A 39 -0.45 -4.83 -0.04
C LEU A 39 -0.17 -5.84 -1.16
N TRP A 40 -0.25 -5.43 -2.41
CA TRP A 40 0.05 -6.29 -3.57
C TRP A 40 1.50 -6.77 -3.54
N SER A 41 2.45 -5.88 -3.26
CA SER A 41 3.86 -6.22 -3.13
C SER A 41 4.10 -7.21 -2.00
N ALA A 42 3.44 -7.03 -0.86
CA ALA A 42 3.52 -7.95 0.27
C ALA A 42 3.00 -9.34 -0.10
N ALA A 43 1.91 -9.41 -0.88
CA ALA A 43 1.36 -10.69 -1.35
C ALA A 43 2.35 -11.43 -2.27
N ILE A 44 2.97 -10.74 -3.19
CA ILE A 44 3.99 -11.32 -4.08
C ILE A 44 5.19 -11.80 -3.27
N ALA A 45 5.65 -10.98 -2.33
CA ALA A 45 6.78 -11.32 -1.48
C ALA A 45 6.50 -12.54 -0.59
N ALA A 46 5.29 -12.64 -0.04
CA ALA A 46 4.86 -13.79 0.75
C ALA A 46 4.87 -15.07 -0.07
N ARG A 47 4.41 -15.01 -1.32
CA ARG A 47 4.46 -16.16 -2.24
C ARG A 47 5.89 -16.56 -2.56
N ALA A 48 6.78 -15.61 -2.77
CA ALA A 48 8.18 -15.87 -3.02
C ALA A 48 8.83 -16.55 -1.80
N GLY A 49 8.52 -16.07 -0.59
CA GLY A 49 8.98 -16.67 0.65
C GLY A 49 8.48 -18.10 0.84
N SER A 50 7.20 -18.35 0.56
CA SER A 50 6.60 -19.69 0.68
C SER A 50 7.27 -20.69 -0.28
N ARG A 51 7.55 -20.27 -1.50
CA ARG A 51 8.26 -21.12 -2.46
C ARG A 51 9.67 -21.44 -1.98
N SER A 52 10.35 -20.46 -1.40
CA SER A 52 11.69 -20.66 -0.85
C SER A 52 11.70 -21.69 0.28
N VAL A 53 10.75 -21.57 1.21
CA VAL A 53 10.58 -22.53 2.32
C VAL A 53 10.25 -23.94 1.79
N ALA A 54 9.40 -24.03 0.76
CA ALA A 54 9.02 -25.31 0.18
C ALA A 54 10.20 -26.10 -0.41
N ILE A 55 11.26 -25.41 -0.84
CA ILE A 55 12.49 -26.05 -1.34
C ILE A 55 13.58 -26.15 -0.27
N GLY A 56 13.25 -25.91 0.99
CA GLY A 56 14.19 -26.02 2.11
C GLY A 56 15.08 -24.80 2.34
N ALA A 57 14.81 -23.68 1.68
CA ALA A 57 15.56 -22.43 1.86
C ALA A 57 14.86 -21.49 2.83
N GLU A 58 15.58 -20.46 3.29
CA GLU A 58 15.01 -19.45 4.16
C GLU A 58 14.07 -18.50 3.39
N ALA A 59 12.97 -18.09 4.03
CA ALA A 59 12.00 -17.17 3.45
C ALA A 59 12.50 -15.73 3.37
N ALA A 60 13.23 -15.27 4.39
CA ALA A 60 13.61 -13.87 4.53
C ALA A 60 14.38 -13.30 3.32
N PRO A 61 15.43 -13.94 2.79
CA PRO A 61 16.12 -13.42 1.61
C PRO A 61 15.23 -13.34 0.38
N ALA A 62 14.35 -14.33 0.16
CA ALA A 62 13.44 -14.37 -0.98
C ALA A 62 12.40 -13.24 -0.89
N VAL A 63 11.85 -13.02 0.29
CA VAL A 63 10.90 -11.95 0.55
C VAL A 63 11.53 -10.58 0.30
N ARG A 64 12.73 -10.37 0.84
CA ARG A 64 13.44 -9.09 0.66
C ARG A 64 13.74 -8.78 -0.80
N ARG A 65 14.13 -9.80 -1.57
CA ARG A 65 14.37 -9.63 -3.01
C ARG A 65 13.10 -9.32 -3.79
N ALA A 66 11.96 -9.85 -3.36
CA ALA A 66 10.68 -9.64 -4.01
C ALA A 66 10.06 -8.28 -3.65
N LEU A 67 10.44 -7.67 -2.53
CA LEU A 67 9.94 -6.37 -2.12
C LEU A 67 10.70 -5.22 -2.80
N PRO A 68 9.98 -4.16 -3.23
CA PRO A 68 10.64 -2.94 -3.67
C PRO A 68 11.50 -2.35 -2.55
N PRO A 69 12.63 -1.65 -2.88
CA PRO A 69 13.52 -1.11 -1.85
C PRO A 69 12.85 -0.21 -0.83
N VAL A 70 11.86 0.57 -1.27
CA VAL A 70 11.13 1.51 -0.39
C VAL A 70 10.33 0.78 0.69
N LEU A 71 9.92 -0.45 0.46
CA LEU A 71 9.13 -1.25 1.39
C LEU A 71 9.97 -2.18 2.28
N ARG A 72 11.24 -2.38 1.96
CA ARG A 72 12.12 -3.32 2.69
C ARG A 72 12.35 -2.90 4.15
N ARG A 73 12.54 -1.62 4.41
CA ARG A 73 12.90 -1.12 5.74
C ARG A 73 11.84 -1.38 6.80
N GLY A 74 10.57 -1.26 6.44
CA GLY A 74 9.46 -1.45 7.37
C GLY A 74 8.86 -2.84 7.31
N SER A 75 9.48 -3.80 6.63
CA SER A 75 8.92 -5.14 6.46
C SER A 75 9.24 -6.05 7.65
N ARG A 76 8.27 -6.87 8.03
CA ARG A 76 8.41 -7.94 9.02
C ARG A 76 7.98 -9.24 8.38
N ILE A 77 8.76 -10.28 8.62
CA ILE A 77 8.57 -11.60 8.03
C ILE A 77 8.38 -12.60 9.16
N SER A 78 7.31 -13.40 9.09
CA SER A 78 7.02 -14.45 10.05
C SER A 78 6.79 -15.77 9.32
N GLU A 79 7.32 -16.86 9.87
CA GLU A 79 7.21 -18.20 9.28
C GLU A 79 6.42 -19.20 10.13
N ARG A 80 5.76 -18.75 11.21
CA ARG A 80 5.10 -19.65 12.16
C ARG A 80 4.04 -20.54 11.54
N HIS A 81 3.17 -19.98 10.70
CA HIS A 81 2.02 -20.68 10.11
C HIS A 81 1.98 -20.48 8.60
N GLY A 82 3.11 -20.55 7.94
CA GLY A 82 3.32 -20.14 6.57
C GLY A 82 4.10 -18.84 6.54
N VAL A 83 4.36 -18.30 5.37
CA VAL A 83 5.11 -17.05 5.23
C VAL A 83 4.15 -15.85 5.29
N GLU A 84 4.29 -15.05 6.32
CA GLU A 84 3.55 -13.80 6.49
C GLU A 84 4.49 -12.63 6.32
N VAL A 85 4.13 -11.69 5.47
CA VAL A 85 4.89 -10.46 5.22
C VAL A 85 4.04 -9.27 5.60
N ARG A 86 4.54 -8.45 6.51
CA ARG A 86 3.93 -7.18 6.90
C ARG A 86 4.79 -6.03 6.41
N VAL A 87 4.17 -5.07 5.76
CA VAL A 87 4.84 -3.95 5.14
C VAL A 87 4.23 -2.65 5.64
N ARG A 88 5.11 -1.71 6.01
CA ARG A 88 4.67 -0.38 6.40
C ARG A 88 4.35 0.43 5.14
N VAL A 89 3.13 1.00 5.10
CA VAL A 89 2.69 1.85 4.00
C VAL A 89 3.34 3.23 4.13
N PRO A 90 4.05 3.72 3.10
CA PRO A 90 4.57 5.09 3.12
C PRO A 90 3.45 6.12 3.29
N ARG A 91 3.69 7.12 4.14
CA ARG A 91 2.73 8.20 4.37
C ARG A 91 2.99 9.34 3.40
N LEU A 92 1.96 9.71 2.65
CA LEU A 92 1.98 10.90 1.80
C LEU A 92 1.45 12.14 2.53
N LEU A 93 0.52 11.90 3.49
CA LEU A 93 -0.05 12.95 4.32
C LEU A 93 0.61 12.96 5.70
N PRO A 94 1.08 14.11 6.21
CA PRO A 94 1.72 14.16 7.53
C PRO A 94 0.79 13.79 8.68
N ILE A 95 -0.51 13.98 8.51
CA ILE A 95 -1.54 13.66 9.51
C ILE A 95 -2.12 12.25 9.34
N ALA A 96 -1.75 11.52 8.30
CA ALA A 96 -2.25 10.17 8.05
C ALA A 96 -1.76 9.21 9.14
N PRO A 97 -2.58 8.23 9.54
CA PRO A 97 -2.13 7.21 10.49
C PRO A 97 -1.04 6.34 9.86
N ARG A 98 -0.19 5.77 10.70
CA ARG A 98 0.79 4.78 10.25
C ARG A 98 0.07 3.48 9.96
N LEU A 99 0.02 3.12 8.69
CA LEU A 99 -0.64 1.90 8.24
C LEU A 99 0.39 0.81 7.99
N THR A 100 0.05 -0.41 8.40
CA THR A 100 0.80 -1.61 8.07
C THR A 100 -0.15 -2.57 7.38
N VAL A 101 0.24 -3.06 6.22
CA VAL A 101 -0.52 -4.07 5.47
C VAL A 101 0.25 -5.37 5.47
N GLY A 102 -0.46 -6.48 5.44
CA GLY A 102 0.15 -7.80 5.47
C GLY A 102 -0.46 -8.75 4.48
N ALA A 103 0.33 -9.72 4.08
CA ALA A 103 -0.10 -10.83 3.25
C ALA A 103 0.56 -12.10 3.74
N ALA A 104 -0.14 -13.22 3.60
CA ALA A 104 0.35 -14.54 4.01
C ALA A 104 0.18 -15.52 2.86
N SER A 105 1.07 -16.51 2.81
CA SER A 105 1.01 -17.59 1.84
C SER A 105 1.36 -18.91 2.52
N ARG A 106 0.55 -19.95 2.22
CA ARG A 106 0.67 -21.30 2.80
C ARG A 106 0.55 -22.36 1.73
N LEU A 107 1.60 -22.59 0.99
CA LEU A 107 1.56 -23.55 -0.11
C LEU A 107 1.44 -25.01 0.37
N SER A 108 2.16 -25.38 1.42
CA SER A 108 2.19 -26.75 1.91
C SER A 108 0.95 -27.16 2.70
N ALA A 109 0.32 -26.22 3.41
CA ALA A 109 -0.86 -26.51 4.22
C ALA A 109 -2.09 -26.86 3.38
N GLU A 110 -2.26 -26.24 2.24
CA GLU A 110 -3.34 -26.55 1.31
C GLU A 110 -3.19 -27.94 0.70
N ALA A 111 -1.98 -28.32 0.33
CA ALA A 111 -1.69 -29.65 -0.20
C ALA A 111 -1.93 -30.75 0.84
N GLY A 112 -1.68 -30.47 2.12
CA GLY A 112 -1.91 -31.41 3.22
C GLY A 112 -3.37 -31.61 3.58
N ASN A 113 -4.23 -30.65 3.29
CA ASN A 113 -5.66 -30.66 3.62
C ASN A 113 -6.56 -31.04 2.46
N GLY A 114 -6.01 -31.15 1.30
CA GLY A 114 -6.72 -31.59 0.11
C GLY A 114 -6.66 -33.12 -0.09
#